data_7f69eaf35e2d74a740c7fd6683bca2a1
#
_entry.id   7f69eaf35e2d74a740c7fd6683bca2a1
#
_cell.length_a   1.000
_cell.length_b   1.000
_cell.length_c   1.000
_cell.angle_alpha   90.00
_cell.angle_beta   90.00
_cell.angle_gamma   90.00
#
_symmetry.space_group_name_H-M   'P 1'
#
loop_
_entity.id
_entity.type
_entity.pdbx_description
1 polymer ?
#
loop_
_entity_poly.entity_id
_entity_poly.type
_entity_poly.pdbx_seq_one_letter_code
_entity_poly.pdbx_strand_id
1 'polypeptide(L)'
;MEAERRQQARYWYNYLSQYAGGSEKIEAAVNWAIQIANDNSHGYDQTNRWGPDYDCSSLLIQAWENAGVPVKSNGATYTGNMREIFLNCGFTDVTGQINLTTGSGVQRGDILLNIVNHTAMGIGNGQVVQASQNEFGGTTGGQTGDQTGKEIWTTGYYNYPWDCVLRYKSGGGVLPGDVYLVRWIPG
;
A
#
# COMPACT_ATOMS: atom_id res chain seq x y z
N MET A 1 11.14 0.93 -41.54
CA MET A 1 12.10 0.27 -40.59
C MET A 1 12.61 1.21 -39.49
N GLU A 2 13.20 2.37 -39.79
CA GLU A 2 13.74 3.25 -38.71
C GLU A 2 12.64 3.98 -37.92
N ALA A 3 11.58 4.41 -38.57
CA ALA A 3 10.41 5.03 -37.93
C ALA A 3 9.71 4.05 -36.98
N GLU A 4 9.55 2.82 -37.38
CA GLU A 4 8.95 1.75 -36.58
C GLU A 4 9.78 1.43 -35.34
N ARG A 5 11.13 1.39 -35.48
CA ARG A 5 12.03 1.19 -34.33
C ARG A 5 11.92 2.32 -33.32
N ARG A 6 11.84 3.58 -33.78
CA ARG A 6 11.66 4.75 -32.90
C ARG A 6 10.31 4.73 -32.19
N GLN A 7 9.25 4.32 -32.87
CA GLN A 7 7.91 4.19 -32.30
C GLN A 7 7.90 3.09 -31.22
N GLN A 8 8.52 1.95 -31.50
CA GLN A 8 8.61 0.84 -30.56
C GLN A 8 9.48 1.17 -29.34
N ALA A 9 10.61 1.85 -29.55
CA ALA A 9 11.45 2.32 -28.45
C ALA A 9 10.73 3.32 -27.55
N ARG A 10 9.92 4.24 -28.13
CA ARG A 10 9.11 5.20 -27.38
C ARG A 10 8.00 4.50 -26.59
N TYR A 11 7.36 3.49 -27.18
CA TYR A 11 6.36 2.66 -26.48
C TYR A 11 6.97 1.99 -25.25
N TRP A 12 8.10 1.33 -25.40
CA TRP A 12 8.80 0.64 -24.30
C TRP A 12 9.30 1.62 -23.23
N TYR A 13 9.81 2.77 -23.61
CA TYR A 13 10.23 3.81 -22.68
C TYR A 13 9.05 4.30 -21.83
N ASN A 14 7.93 4.62 -22.46
CA ASN A 14 6.73 5.05 -21.74
C ASN A 14 6.19 3.95 -20.81
N TYR A 15 6.18 2.71 -21.29
CA TYR A 15 5.76 1.55 -20.52
C TYR A 15 6.64 1.34 -19.28
N LEU A 16 7.96 1.30 -19.45
CA LEU A 16 8.90 1.14 -18.35
C LEU A 16 8.87 2.32 -17.38
N SER A 17 8.68 3.54 -17.87
CA SER A 17 8.55 4.74 -17.02
C SER A 17 7.29 4.68 -16.15
N GLN A 18 6.17 4.20 -16.70
CA GLN A 18 4.95 4.00 -15.92
C GLN A 18 5.11 2.90 -14.87
N TYR A 19 5.76 1.80 -15.22
CA TYR A 19 6.06 0.71 -14.30
C TYR A 19 6.99 1.17 -13.17
N ALA A 20 8.07 1.87 -13.49
CA ALA A 20 8.98 2.45 -12.52
C ALA A 20 8.26 3.44 -11.60
N GLY A 21 7.42 4.33 -12.15
CA GLY A 21 6.64 5.29 -11.35
C GLY A 21 5.68 4.62 -10.38
N GLY A 22 5.07 3.49 -10.78
CA GLY A 22 4.22 2.70 -9.88
C GLY A 22 5.00 2.02 -8.76
N SER A 23 6.17 1.45 -9.06
CA SER A 23 7.08 0.88 -8.08
C SER A 23 7.61 1.94 -7.10
N GLU A 24 7.97 3.12 -7.58
CA GLU A 24 8.42 4.25 -6.74
C GLU A 24 7.33 4.69 -5.76
N LYS A 25 6.06 4.73 -6.17
CA LYS A 25 4.93 5.07 -5.30
C LYS A 25 4.71 4.02 -4.22
N ILE A 26 4.79 2.73 -4.56
CA ILE A 26 4.73 1.64 -3.58
C ILE A 26 5.84 1.81 -2.54
N GLU A 27 7.09 2.00 -2.98
CA GLU A 27 8.22 2.18 -2.09
C GLU A 27 8.07 3.43 -1.22
N ALA A 28 7.61 4.54 -1.77
CA ALA A 28 7.38 5.77 -1.02
C ALA A 28 6.31 5.58 0.07
N ALA A 29 5.17 4.95 -0.26
CA ALA A 29 4.10 4.70 0.71
C ALA A 29 4.56 3.77 1.83
N VAL A 30 5.19 2.65 1.49
CA VAL A 30 5.64 1.66 2.46
C VAL A 30 6.75 2.22 3.35
N ASN A 31 7.75 2.87 2.77
CA ASN A 31 8.87 3.44 3.53
C ASN A 31 8.39 4.53 4.49
N TRP A 32 7.45 5.38 4.06
CA TRP A 32 6.87 6.38 4.95
C TRP A 32 6.14 5.74 6.14
N ALA A 33 5.31 4.71 5.92
CA ALA A 33 4.61 4.02 6.99
C ALA A 33 5.56 3.31 7.96
N ILE A 34 6.64 2.69 7.45
CA ILE A 34 7.69 2.07 8.28
C ILE A 34 8.43 3.15 9.09
N GLN A 35 8.71 4.30 8.51
CA GLN A 35 9.36 5.42 9.20
C GLN A 35 8.50 5.90 10.38
N ILE A 36 7.19 6.08 10.18
CA ILE A 36 6.25 6.40 11.26
C ILE A 36 6.25 5.32 12.34
N ALA A 37 6.21 4.03 11.97
CA ALA A 37 6.25 2.92 12.92
C ALA A 37 7.56 2.81 13.72
N ASN A 38 8.64 3.39 13.24
CA ASN A 38 9.94 3.40 13.91
C ASN A 38 10.20 4.68 14.71
N ASP A 39 9.27 5.62 14.71
CA ASP A 39 9.38 6.90 15.41
C ASP A 39 8.31 7.01 16.49
N ASN A 40 8.72 6.83 17.74
CA ASN A 40 7.82 6.85 18.90
C ASN A 40 7.22 8.24 19.19
N SER A 41 7.52 9.27 18.40
CA SER A 41 6.78 10.54 18.46
C SER A 41 5.38 10.45 17.81
N HIS A 42 5.07 9.33 17.18
CA HIS A 42 3.79 9.00 16.55
C HIS A 42 3.14 7.84 17.29
N GLY A 43 1.91 8.00 17.72
CA GLY A 43 1.12 6.98 18.43
C GLY A 43 -0.23 6.73 17.80
N TYR A 44 -1.08 6.00 18.52
CA TYR A 44 -2.43 5.67 18.05
C TYR A 44 -3.49 6.56 18.66
N ASP A 45 -4.24 7.28 17.82
CA ASP A 45 -5.44 8.01 18.26
C ASP A 45 -6.46 8.13 17.10
N GLN A 46 -7.73 7.78 17.36
CA GLN A 46 -8.82 8.00 16.40
C GLN A 46 -9.34 9.43 16.38
N THR A 47 -9.07 10.23 17.40
CA THR A 47 -9.52 11.63 17.46
C THR A 47 -8.56 12.57 16.75
N ASN A 48 -7.24 12.42 16.99
CA ASN A 48 -6.16 13.21 16.39
C ASN A 48 -5.35 12.38 15.40
N ARG A 49 -6.00 11.94 14.36
CA ARG A 49 -5.54 10.84 13.48
C ARG A 49 -4.84 11.23 12.19
N TRP A 50 -4.53 12.49 12.00
CA TRP A 50 -3.90 12.99 10.77
C TRP A 50 -2.53 13.63 11.01
N GLY A 51 -1.85 13.19 12.06
CA GLY A 51 -0.57 13.66 12.55
C GLY A 51 -0.69 14.55 13.79
N PRO A 52 0.19 14.39 14.77
CA PRO A 52 1.31 13.43 14.77
C PRO A 52 0.89 11.97 14.97
N ASP A 53 -0.29 11.69 15.54
CA ASP A 53 -0.79 10.36 15.77
C ASP A 53 -1.71 9.90 14.62
N TYR A 54 -1.87 8.59 14.49
CA TYR A 54 -2.66 7.97 13.42
C TYR A 54 -3.50 6.81 13.97
N ASP A 55 -4.62 6.52 13.32
CA ASP A 55 -5.31 5.24 13.47
C ASP A 55 -4.94 4.29 12.30
N CYS A 56 -5.52 3.09 12.28
CA CYS A 56 -5.22 2.09 11.27
C CYS A 56 -5.47 2.59 9.84
N SER A 57 -6.57 3.28 9.61
CA SER A 57 -6.94 3.77 8.29
C SER A 57 -6.19 5.04 7.90
N SER A 58 -6.07 6.00 8.80
CA SER A 58 -5.42 7.28 8.51
C SER A 58 -3.93 7.13 8.23
N LEU A 59 -3.24 6.20 8.90
CA LEU A 59 -1.84 5.86 8.63
C LEU A 59 -1.66 5.48 7.15
N LEU A 60 -2.47 4.55 6.66
CA LEU A 60 -2.31 4.02 5.31
C LEU A 60 -2.84 4.99 4.24
N ILE A 61 -3.92 5.69 4.52
CA ILE A 61 -4.44 6.73 3.64
C ILE A 61 -3.40 7.85 3.46
N GLN A 62 -2.78 8.29 4.55
CA GLN A 62 -1.74 9.32 4.48
C GLN A 62 -0.47 8.82 3.79
N ALA A 63 -0.07 7.56 4.01
CA ALA A 63 1.07 6.95 3.34
C ALA A 63 0.93 7.00 1.81
N TRP A 64 -0.21 6.61 1.30
CA TRP A 64 -0.47 6.62 -0.14
C TRP A 64 -0.66 8.02 -0.72
N GLU A 65 -1.30 8.93 0.03
CA GLU A 65 -1.38 10.35 -0.37
C GLU A 65 0.00 10.97 -0.52
N ASN A 66 0.90 10.77 0.45
CA ASN A 66 2.28 11.25 0.41
C ASN A 66 3.09 10.63 -0.73
N ALA A 67 2.75 9.41 -1.14
CA ALA A 67 3.35 8.74 -2.28
C ALA A 67 2.84 9.24 -3.65
N GLY A 68 1.92 10.20 -3.65
CA GLY A 68 1.32 10.77 -4.87
C GLY A 68 0.17 9.96 -5.44
N VAL A 69 -0.47 9.11 -4.62
CA VAL A 69 -1.75 8.45 -4.96
C VAL A 69 -2.85 9.15 -4.16
N PRO A 70 -3.73 9.94 -4.79
CA PRO A 70 -4.58 10.92 -4.12
C PRO A 70 -5.81 10.28 -3.45
N VAL A 71 -5.61 9.28 -2.60
CA VAL A 71 -6.70 8.57 -1.92
C VAL A 71 -7.39 9.44 -0.87
N LYS A 72 -6.62 10.21 -0.10
CA LYS A 72 -7.15 11.15 0.89
C LYS A 72 -7.88 12.30 0.19
N SER A 73 -7.25 12.90 -0.82
CA SER A 73 -7.82 13.99 -1.61
C SER A 73 -9.11 13.59 -2.33
N ASN A 74 -9.27 12.30 -2.65
CA ASN A 74 -10.51 11.74 -3.22
C ASN A 74 -11.50 11.25 -2.15
N GLY A 75 -11.25 11.54 -0.88
CA GLY A 75 -12.23 11.37 0.19
C GLY A 75 -12.10 10.10 1.03
N ALA A 76 -11.01 9.34 0.93
CA ALA A 76 -10.76 8.24 1.85
C ALA A 76 -10.56 8.79 3.27
N THR A 77 -11.32 8.29 4.23
CA THR A 77 -11.30 8.79 5.61
C THR A 77 -11.32 7.69 6.67
N TYR A 78 -11.83 6.51 6.36
CA TYR A 78 -11.95 5.40 7.30
C TYR A 78 -12.04 4.07 6.53
N THR A 79 -11.91 2.95 7.23
CA THR A 79 -11.91 1.61 6.62
C THR A 79 -13.11 1.34 5.71
N GLY A 80 -14.30 1.85 6.09
CA GLY A 80 -15.54 1.62 5.34
C GLY A 80 -15.59 2.23 3.94
N ASN A 81 -14.82 3.29 3.67
CA ASN A 81 -14.78 3.90 2.34
C ASN A 81 -13.44 3.68 1.61
N MET A 82 -12.46 3.04 2.25
CA MET A 82 -11.15 2.80 1.64
C MET A 82 -11.26 1.98 0.35
N ARG A 83 -12.04 0.89 0.36
CA ARG A 83 -12.09 -0.01 -0.80
C ARG A 83 -12.47 0.71 -2.09
N GLU A 84 -13.58 1.43 -2.08
CA GLU A 84 -14.08 2.15 -3.25
C GLU A 84 -13.07 3.18 -3.76
N ILE A 85 -12.55 4.00 -2.86
CA ILE A 85 -11.66 5.10 -3.23
C ILE A 85 -10.30 4.59 -3.71
N PHE A 86 -9.74 3.58 -3.05
CA PHE A 86 -8.48 2.98 -3.49
C PHE A 86 -8.62 2.35 -4.88
N LEU A 87 -9.70 1.64 -5.16
CA LEU A 87 -9.98 1.10 -6.49
C LEU A 87 -10.04 2.21 -7.56
N ASN A 88 -10.69 3.33 -7.24
CA ASN A 88 -10.77 4.49 -8.13
C ASN A 88 -9.42 5.21 -8.31
N CYS A 89 -8.47 5.01 -7.39
CA CYS A 89 -7.13 5.59 -7.43
C CYS A 89 -6.04 4.65 -7.99
N GLY A 90 -6.42 3.59 -8.69
CA GLY A 90 -5.47 2.73 -9.40
C GLY A 90 -5.10 1.43 -8.68
N PHE A 91 -5.82 1.07 -7.62
CA PHE A 91 -5.73 -0.26 -7.01
C PHE A 91 -6.61 -1.27 -7.73
N THR A 92 -6.29 -2.54 -7.56
CA THR A 92 -7.13 -3.68 -7.93
C THR A 92 -7.37 -4.59 -6.75
N ASP A 93 -8.53 -5.21 -6.72
CA ASP A 93 -8.82 -6.27 -5.76
C ASP A 93 -8.11 -7.56 -6.18
N VAL A 94 -7.18 -8.01 -5.37
CA VAL A 94 -6.38 -9.23 -5.59
C VAL A 94 -6.69 -10.32 -4.58
N THR A 95 -7.79 -10.22 -3.85
CA THR A 95 -8.18 -11.14 -2.77
C THR A 95 -8.13 -12.60 -3.22
N GLY A 96 -8.62 -12.90 -4.43
CA GLY A 96 -8.60 -14.24 -4.98
C GLY A 96 -7.20 -14.82 -5.28
N GLN A 97 -6.16 -14.00 -5.21
CA GLN A 97 -4.75 -14.41 -5.41
C GLN A 97 -4.01 -14.63 -4.08
N ILE A 98 -4.67 -14.38 -2.95
CA ILE A 98 -4.07 -14.37 -1.62
C ILE A 98 -4.64 -15.52 -0.78
N ASN A 99 -3.78 -16.24 -0.11
CA ASN A 99 -4.21 -17.12 0.99
C ASN A 99 -4.35 -16.27 2.26
N LEU A 100 -5.57 -15.87 2.59
CA LEU A 100 -5.85 -15.00 3.73
C LEU A 100 -5.53 -15.63 5.09
N THR A 101 -5.46 -16.98 5.16
CA THR A 101 -5.07 -17.66 6.42
C THR A 101 -3.59 -17.51 6.70
N THR A 102 -2.75 -17.61 5.67
CA THR A 102 -1.28 -17.64 5.82
C THR A 102 -0.59 -16.35 5.39
N GLY A 103 -1.28 -15.48 4.65
CA GLY A 103 -0.69 -14.31 4.02
C GLY A 103 0.11 -14.60 2.74
N SER A 104 0.11 -15.86 2.29
CA SER A 104 0.82 -16.20 1.05
C SER A 104 0.22 -15.46 -0.13
N GLY A 105 1.08 -14.82 -0.91
CA GLY A 105 0.70 -13.96 -2.04
C GLY A 105 0.61 -12.47 -1.72
N VAL A 106 0.61 -12.07 -0.43
CA VAL A 106 0.68 -10.66 -0.03
C VAL A 106 2.01 -10.06 -0.48
N GLN A 107 1.93 -8.92 -1.15
CA GLN A 107 3.08 -8.19 -1.66
C GLN A 107 3.26 -6.86 -0.94
N ARG A 108 4.44 -6.28 -1.11
CA ARG A 108 4.77 -4.96 -0.59
C ARG A 108 3.84 -3.89 -1.18
N GLY A 109 3.19 -3.11 -0.33
CA GLY A 109 2.19 -2.12 -0.67
C GLY A 109 0.74 -2.63 -0.70
N ASP A 110 0.50 -3.93 -0.60
CA ASP A 110 -0.86 -4.46 -0.52
C ASP A 110 -1.58 -3.96 0.73
N ILE A 111 -2.79 -3.47 0.55
CA ILE A 111 -3.69 -3.08 1.63
C ILE A 111 -4.56 -4.27 2.01
N LEU A 112 -4.38 -4.76 3.23
CA LEU A 112 -5.24 -5.74 3.87
C LEU A 112 -6.38 -4.98 4.56
N LEU A 113 -7.62 -5.24 4.21
CA LEU A 113 -8.76 -4.47 4.67
C LEU A 113 -9.84 -5.35 5.26
N ASN A 114 -10.19 -5.10 6.52
CA ASN A 114 -11.48 -5.40 7.10
C ASN A 114 -12.29 -4.10 7.13
N ILE A 115 -13.37 -4.05 6.37
CA ILE A 115 -14.15 -2.83 6.10
C ILE A 115 -14.73 -2.21 7.38
N VAL A 116 -15.00 -3.03 8.39
CA VAL A 116 -15.63 -2.58 9.63
C VAL A 116 -14.60 -2.15 10.68
N ASN A 117 -13.49 -2.91 10.82
CA ASN A 117 -12.69 -2.82 12.03
C ASN A 117 -11.24 -2.40 11.85
N HIS A 118 -10.55 -2.83 10.76
CA HIS A 118 -9.11 -2.71 10.74
C HIS A 118 -8.51 -2.72 9.32
N THR A 119 -7.30 -2.18 9.22
CA THR A 119 -6.50 -2.27 8.01
C THR A 119 -5.01 -2.31 8.34
N ALA A 120 -4.25 -3.00 7.49
CA ALA A 120 -2.80 -3.10 7.56
C ALA A 120 -2.21 -3.07 6.16
N MET A 121 -0.92 -2.80 6.03
CA MET A 121 -0.24 -2.80 4.73
C MET A 121 0.91 -3.79 4.72
N GLY A 122 0.97 -4.63 3.69
CA GLY A 122 2.10 -5.53 3.44
C GLY A 122 3.38 -4.75 3.19
N ILE A 123 4.47 -5.14 3.86
CA ILE A 123 5.78 -4.50 3.70
C ILE A 123 6.85 -5.41 3.08
N GLY A 124 6.43 -6.61 2.67
CA GLY A 124 7.30 -7.66 2.14
C GLY A 124 7.75 -8.65 3.19
N ASN A 125 8.33 -9.76 2.77
CA ASN A 125 8.87 -10.81 3.63
C ASN A 125 7.87 -11.37 4.67
N GLY A 126 6.58 -11.41 4.33
CA GLY A 126 5.53 -11.89 5.22
C GLY A 126 5.27 -10.96 6.42
N GLN A 127 5.61 -9.68 6.28
CA GLN A 127 5.40 -8.68 7.33
C GLN A 127 4.40 -7.61 6.91
N VAL A 128 3.79 -6.96 7.90
CA VAL A 128 2.86 -5.85 7.73
C VAL A 128 3.23 -4.69 8.65
N VAL A 129 2.81 -3.48 8.28
CA VAL A 129 2.79 -2.29 9.13
C VAL A 129 1.35 -1.91 9.44
N GLN A 130 1.12 -1.49 10.67
CA GLN A 130 -0.22 -1.11 11.16
C GLN A 130 -0.17 -0.15 12.33
N ALA A 131 -1.27 0.56 12.55
CA ALA A 131 -1.59 1.23 13.82
C ALA A 131 -2.73 0.44 14.49
N SER A 132 -2.59 0.04 15.75
CA SER A 132 -3.50 -0.93 16.37
C SER A 132 -4.36 -0.38 17.50
N GLN A 133 -3.75 0.18 18.53
CA GLN A 133 -4.43 0.72 19.72
C GLN A 133 -3.45 1.59 20.52
N ASN A 134 -3.98 2.47 21.37
CA ASN A 134 -3.16 3.29 22.25
C ASN A 134 -2.61 2.52 23.46
N GLU A 135 -1.82 3.18 24.29
CA GLU A 135 -1.15 2.61 25.48
C GLU A 135 -2.13 2.00 26.51
N PHE A 136 -3.38 2.42 26.48
CA PHE A 136 -4.44 1.90 27.37
C PHE A 136 -5.24 0.74 26.76
N GLY A 137 -4.88 0.30 25.55
CA GLY A 137 -5.63 -0.71 24.79
C GLY A 137 -6.94 -0.20 24.19
N GLY A 138 -7.09 1.13 24.11
CA GLY A 138 -8.24 1.81 23.54
C GLY A 138 -7.98 2.43 22.18
N THR A 139 -8.98 3.16 21.68
CA THR A 139 -8.93 3.82 20.37
C THR A 139 -8.88 5.34 20.45
N THR A 140 -9.18 5.90 21.61
CA THR A 140 -9.22 7.35 21.87
C THR A 140 -8.66 7.65 23.26
N GLY A 141 -8.19 8.88 23.46
CA GLY A 141 -7.72 9.34 24.76
C GLY A 141 -6.32 8.89 25.14
N GLY A 142 -5.55 8.39 24.19
CA GLY A 142 -4.12 8.12 24.33
C GLY A 142 -3.31 9.41 24.43
N GLN A 143 -2.08 9.30 24.90
CA GLN A 143 -1.10 10.37 24.87
C GLN A 143 -0.50 10.45 23.46
N THR A 144 -0.06 11.63 23.07
CA THR A 144 0.66 11.79 21.79
C THR A 144 1.96 10.99 21.81
N GLY A 145 2.23 10.27 20.74
CA GLY A 145 3.38 9.37 20.58
C GLY A 145 3.06 7.94 21.01
N ASP A 146 3.98 7.04 20.71
CA ASP A 146 3.88 5.60 21.04
C ASP A 146 4.61 5.33 22.35
N GLN A 147 3.85 5.07 23.44
CA GLN A 147 4.37 4.74 24.75
C GLN A 147 4.71 3.27 24.91
N THR A 148 4.20 2.42 24.03
CA THR A 148 4.33 0.96 24.12
C THR A 148 5.34 0.38 23.13
N GLY A 149 5.66 1.12 22.06
CA GLY A 149 6.39 0.63 20.91
C GLY A 149 5.56 -0.32 20.03
N LYS A 150 4.23 -0.36 20.24
CA LYS A 150 3.28 -1.22 19.52
C LYS A 150 1.96 -0.54 19.16
N GLU A 151 1.89 0.76 19.29
CA GLU A 151 0.73 1.52 18.86
C GLU A 151 0.73 1.64 17.34
N ILE A 152 1.89 2.02 16.76
CA ILE A 152 2.17 1.92 15.32
C ILE A 152 3.44 1.08 15.15
N TRP A 153 3.33 -0.08 14.54
CA TRP A 153 4.43 -1.03 14.51
C TRP A 153 4.41 -1.97 13.32
N THR A 154 5.52 -2.65 13.11
CA THR A 154 5.66 -3.71 12.11
C THR A 154 5.62 -5.08 12.79
N THR A 155 4.92 -6.03 12.18
CA THR A 155 4.79 -7.40 12.70
C THR A 155 4.69 -8.39 11.55
N GLY A 156 4.84 -9.68 11.86
CA GLY A 156 4.53 -10.75 10.90
C GLY A 156 3.05 -10.73 10.50
N TYR A 157 2.77 -11.21 9.29
CA TYR A 157 1.38 -11.41 8.87
C TYR A 157 0.64 -12.27 9.90
N TYR A 158 -0.61 -11.94 10.15
CA TYR A 158 -1.49 -12.70 11.05
C TYR A 158 -2.85 -12.93 10.39
N ASN A 159 -3.46 -14.07 10.74
CA ASN A 159 -4.80 -14.37 10.29
C ASN A 159 -5.81 -13.46 10.98
N TYR A 160 -6.47 -12.64 10.19
CA TYR A 160 -7.53 -11.71 10.61
C TYR A 160 -8.67 -11.83 9.61
N PRO A 161 -9.92 -11.55 9.95
CA PRO A 161 -11.03 -11.64 9.01
C PRO A 161 -10.96 -10.52 7.97
N TRP A 162 -9.92 -10.56 7.12
CA TRP A 162 -9.75 -9.63 6.01
C TRP A 162 -10.86 -9.83 4.98
N ASP A 163 -11.58 -8.76 4.63
CA ASP A 163 -12.60 -8.80 3.58
C ASP A 163 -11.98 -8.77 2.19
N CYS A 164 -10.89 -8.01 2.02
CA CYS A 164 -10.20 -7.90 0.74
C CYS A 164 -8.74 -7.49 0.89
N VAL A 165 -8.00 -7.73 -0.20
CA VAL A 165 -6.63 -7.25 -0.39
C VAL A 165 -6.59 -6.40 -1.65
N LEU A 166 -6.13 -5.15 -1.51
CA LEU A 166 -6.05 -4.18 -2.60
C LEU A 166 -4.60 -3.93 -2.97
N ARG A 167 -4.27 -4.07 -4.25
CA ARG A 167 -2.91 -3.88 -4.78
C ARG A 167 -2.86 -2.70 -5.73
N TYR A 168 -1.92 -1.80 -5.50
CA TYR A 168 -1.65 -0.70 -6.41
C TYR A 168 -1.06 -1.23 -7.72
N LYS A 169 -1.60 -0.81 -8.84
CA LYS A 169 -1.05 -1.16 -10.15
C LYS A 169 0.26 -0.39 -10.36
N SER A 170 1.36 -1.09 -10.26
CA SER A 170 2.63 -0.58 -10.73
C SER A 170 2.58 -0.49 -12.26
N GLY A 171 2.20 0.66 -12.78
CA GLY A 171 2.19 0.95 -14.19
C GLY A 171 1.60 -0.13 -15.08
N GLY A 172 0.40 -0.02 -15.43
CA GLY A 172 -0.15 -0.55 -16.64
C GLY A 172 -0.31 -2.05 -16.75
N GLY A 173 -0.81 -2.49 -17.61
CA GLY A 173 -1.18 -3.67 -18.27
C GLY A 173 -0.35 -4.89 -17.87
N VAL A 174 -1.07 -5.97 -17.73
CA VAL A 174 -0.59 -7.33 -17.93
C VAL A 174 0.58 -7.26 -18.91
N LEU A 175 1.76 -7.74 -18.48
CA LEU A 175 2.73 -8.18 -19.48
C LEU A 175 1.93 -9.14 -20.35
N PRO A 176 1.76 -8.89 -21.64
CA PRO A 176 1.24 -9.92 -22.51
C PRO A 176 2.14 -11.13 -22.23
N GLY A 177 1.56 -12.27 -21.86
CA GLY A 177 2.30 -13.48 -21.50
C GLY A 177 3.21 -14.02 -22.60
N ASP A 178 3.35 -13.30 -23.68
CA ASP A 178 4.15 -13.58 -24.86
C ASP A 178 4.96 -12.37 -25.31
N VAL A 179 5.72 -11.77 -24.40
CA VAL A 179 6.87 -10.99 -24.86
C VAL A 179 7.94 -11.99 -25.27
N TYR A 180 7.83 -12.50 -26.47
CA TYR A 180 8.96 -13.12 -27.14
C TYR A 180 10.06 -12.08 -27.18
N LEU A 181 11.12 -12.29 -26.42
CA LEU A 181 12.41 -11.66 -26.65
C LEU A 181 12.81 -12.03 -28.07
N VAL A 182 12.46 -11.20 -29.02
CA VAL A 182 13.02 -11.32 -30.38
C VAL A 182 14.52 -11.08 -30.20
N ARG A 183 15.25 -12.18 -30.12
CA ARG A 183 16.70 -12.18 -30.14
C ARG A 183 17.12 -11.45 -31.41
N TRP A 184 17.62 -10.23 -31.25
CA TRP A 184 18.22 -9.52 -32.33
C TRP A 184 19.45 -10.33 -32.79
N ILE A 185 19.42 -10.89 -33.99
CA ILE A 185 20.57 -11.50 -34.66
C ILE A 185 21.11 -10.42 -35.59
N PRO A 186 22.30 -9.86 -35.33
CA PRO A 186 22.91 -8.96 -36.30
C PRO A 186 23.32 -9.79 -37.54
N GLY A 187 22.81 -9.37 -38.70
CA GLY A 187 23.28 -9.84 -40.01
C GLY A 187 24.42 -8.96 -40.52
#